data_3564def5fbf4ac1954b9cc27b866ea59
#
_entry.id   3564def5fbf4ac1954b9cc27b866ea59
#
_cell.length_a   1.000
_cell.length_b   1.000
_cell.length_c   1.000
_cell.angle_alpha   90.00
_cell.angle_beta   90.00
_cell.angle_gamma   90.00
#
_symmetry.space_group_name_H-M   'P 1'
#
loop_
_entity.id
_entity.type
_entity.pdbx_description
1 polymer ?
#
loop_
_entity_poly.entity_id
_entity_poly.type
_entity_poly.pdbx_seq_one_letter_code
_entity_poly.pdbx_strand_id
1 'polypeptide(L)'
;REESVISYTSRIRVLKEWKAKERINLYYTYQFNNLLVGQFLDYVFIDRNNTLRTRNNYLAWLKTFCKYLLERGYIPNDPTEGYSCVQKRGQLKNRDVIPDDVLKELKDWLEINNRHYLLACYILHYLFVRPKEMSYLKVGDFSIKKKTLFLHGNNTKNHNDALLTMPDHVLKLMIDLHIFDNPGNYYLFSDGFAPGPERKSEKAFRDYWHHYVRKNLKMTDRYKFYSLKDTGITNMLRANTDILTVRDQARHSSILITDIYTPKDIQEANGLLLNYKGVL
;
A
#
# COMPACT_ATOMS: atom_id res chain seq x y z
N ARG A 1 10.41 -5.88 14.92
CA ARG A 1 10.09 -6.27 13.54
C ARG A 1 11.25 -5.87 12.64
N GLU A 2 11.69 -6.74 11.78
CA GLU A 2 12.88 -6.51 10.94
C GLU A 2 12.79 -5.23 10.11
N GLU A 3 11.65 -4.98 9.47
CA GLU A 3 11.41 -3.76 8.69
C GLU A 3 11.46 -2.47 9.51
N SER A 4 11.00 -2.51 10.77
CA SER A 4 11.10 -1.37 11.68
C SER A 4 12.55 -1.11 12.05
N VAL A 5 13.33 -2.17 12.29
CA VAL A 5 14.77 -2.07 12.58
C VAL A 5 15.49 -1.44 11.38
N ILE A 6 15.29 -1.93 10.17
CA ILE A 6 15.87 -1.38 8.94
C ILE A 6 15.50 0.10 8.77
N SER A 7 14.23 0.45 8.98
CA SER A 7 13.74 1.82 8.88
C SER A 7 14.38 2.74 9.92
N TYR A 8 14.50 2.30 11.17
CA TYR A 8 15.09 3.09 12.25
C TYR A 8 16.60 3.23 12.07
N THR A 9 17.29 2.16 11.68
CA THR A 9 18.71 2.21 11.35
C THR A 9 19.01 3.23 10.25
N SER A 10 18.18 3.25 9.20
CA SER A 10 18.30 4.23 8.11
C SER A 10 18.13 5.67 8.62
N ARG A 11 17.17 5.92 9.52
CA ARG A 11 16.92 7.26 10.08
C ARG A 11 18.03 7.71 11.03
N ILE A 12 18.54 6.78 11.85
CA ILE A 12 19.71 7.04 12.73
C ILE A 12 20.92 7.38 11.88
N ARG A 13 21.13 6.71 10.74
CA ARG A 13 22.22 7.04 9.82
C ARG A 13 22.09 8.48 9.33
N VAL A 14 20.92 8.92 8.89
CA VAL A 14 20.68 10.29 8.44
C VAL A 14 20.91 11.32 9.58
N LEU A 15 20.53 11.00 10.81
CA LEU A 15 20.80 11.84 11.97
C LEU A 15 22.31 11.98 12.23
N LYS A 16 23.07 10.89 12.09
CA LYS A 16 24.53 10.90 12.21
C LYS A 16 25.20 11.71 11.08
N GLU A 17 24.71 11.57 9.85
CA GLU A 17 25.18 12.36 8.69
C GLU A 17 24.97 13.86 8.92
N TRP A 18 23.78 14.27 9.39
CA TRP A 18 23.49 15.65 9.76
C TRP A 18 24.41 16.16 10.86
N LYS A 19 24.54 15.40 11.96
CA LYS A 19 25.44 15.75 13.07
C LYS A 19 26.87 16.00 12.60
N ALA A 20 27.38 15.16 11.71
CA ALA A 20 28.73 15.30 11.15
C ALA A 20 28.86 16.54 10.24
N LYS A 21 27.87 16.76 9.35
CA LYS A 21 27.82 17.89 8.43
C LYS A 21 27.84 19.23 9.18
N GLU A 22 26.99 19.36 10.19
CA GLU A 22 26.83 20.59 10.98
C GLU A 22 27.89 20.71 12.11
N ARG A 23 28.81 19.75 12.22
CA ARG A 23 29.86 19.71 13.26
C ARG A 23 29.31 19.80 14.68
N ILE A 24 28.13 19.19 14.91
CA ILE A 24 27.45 19.25 16.21
C ILE A 24 28.09 18.23 17.17
N ASN A 25 28.57 18.68 18.31
CA ASN A 25 29.15 17.83 19.36
C ASN A 25 28.06 17.33 20.29
N LEU A 26 27.52 16.16 19.98
CA LEU A 26 26.59 15.43 20.84
C LEU A 26 27.30 14.18 21.38
N TYR A 27 27.66 14.21 22.64
CA TYR A 27 28.28 13.08 23.34
C TYR A 27 27.24 12.30 24.15
N TYR A 28 26.20 12.99 24.63
CA TYR A 28 25.14 12.42 25.47
C TYR A 28 23.77 12.69 24.89
N THR A 29 22.82 11.81 25.15
CA THR A 29 21.44 11.88 24.64
C THR A 29 20.71 13.13 25.12
N TYR A 30 20.92 13.56 26.37
CA TYR A 30 20.27 14.75 26.92
C TYR A 30 20.68 16.07 26.26
N GLN A 31 21.79 16.09 25.52
CA GLN A 31 22.20 17.28 24.74
C GLN A 31 21.34 17.49 23.49
N PHE A 32 20.62 16.46 23.05
CA PHE A 32 19.67 16.57 21.93
C PHE A 32 18.41 17.27 22.39
N ASN A 33 18.37 18.59 22.22
CA ASN A 33 17.30 19.47 22.70
C ASN A 33 16.31 19.85 21.60
N ASN A 34 15.29 20.64 21.98
CA ASN A 34 14.22 21.10 21.08
C ASN A 34 14.76 21.86 19.86
N LEU A 35 15.76 22.75 20.03
CA LEU A 35 16.39 23.48 18.93
C LEU A 35 17.01 22.53 17.90
N LEU A 36 17.72 21.52 18.35
CA LEU A 36 18.37 20.53 17.48
C LEU A 36 17.35 19.66 16.74
N VAL A 37 16.19 19.37 17.33
CA VAL A 37 15.07 18.72 16.63
C VAL A 37 14.62 19.57 15.45
N GLY A 38 14.40 20.88 15.64
CA GLY A 38 14.04 21.80 14.56
C GLY A 38 15.06 21.82 13.44
N GLN A 39 16.34 22.04 13.78
CA GLN A 39 17.44 22.08 12.81
C GLN A 39 17.57 20.75 12.02
N PHE A 40 17.41 19.63 12.68
CA PHE A 40 17.41 18.33 11.99
C PHE A 40 16.23 18.15 11.04
N LEU A 41 15.02 18.59 11.43
CA LEU A 41 13.85 18.51 10.55
C LEU A 41 13.98 19.44 9.34
N ASP A 42 14.61 20.61 9.52
CA ASP A 42 14.92 21.54 8.43
C ASP A 42 15.98 20.96 7.50
N TYR A 43 17.02 20.35 8.02
CA TYR A 43 18.00 19.60 7.24
C TYR A 43 17.33 18.50 6.41
N VAL A 44 16.44 17.71 7.02
CA VAL A 44 15.72 16.65 6.30
C VAL A 44 14.85 17.23 5.19
N PHE A 45 14.18 18.35 5.42
CA PHE A 45 13.22 18.92 4.48
C PHE A 45 13.92 19.78 3.41
N ILE A 46 14.77 20.72 3.82
CA ILE A 46 15.38 21.71 2.94
C ILE A 46 16.64 21.14 2.29
N ASP A 47 17.65 20.80 3.08
CA ASP A 47 18.98 20.43 2.56
C ASP A 47 18.94 19.12 1.78
N ARG A 48 18.15 18.15 2.23
CA ARG A 48 17.95 16.87 1.52
C ARG A 48 16.84 16.92 0.47
N ASN A 49 16.21 18.06 0.28
CA ASN A 49 15.13 18.28 -0.68
C ASN A 49 14.02 17.21 -0.61
N ASN A 50 13.60 16.86 0.60
CA ASN A 50 12.56 15.87 0.82
C ASN A 50 11.15 16.48 0.84
N THR A 51 10.15 15.65 0.66
CA THR A 51 8.75 16.07 0.77
C THR A 51 8.36 16.36 2.23
N LEU A 52 7.32 17.19 2.44
CA LEU A 52 6.72 17.40 3.77
C LEU A 52 6.30 16.09 4.44
N ARG A 53 5.82 15.12 3.66
CA ARG A 53 5.48 13.79 4.17
C ARG A 53 6.71 13.07 4.74
N THR A 54 7.84 13.17 4.07
CA THR A 54 9.11 12.60 4.56
C THR A 54 9.54 13.30 5.85
N ARG A 55 9.51 14.64 5.91
CA ARG A 55 9.77 15.41 7.15
C ARG A 55 8.86 14.95 8.30
N ASN A 56 7.57 14.84 8.07
CA ASN A 56 6.61 14.39 9.08
C ASN A 56 6.88 12.95 9.54
N ASN A 57 7.32 12.06 8.65
CA ASN A 57 7.73 10.71 9.01
C ASN A 57 8.99 10.70 9.90
N TYR A 58 9.93 11.64 9.69
CA TYR A 58 11.09 11.80 10.58
C TYR A 58 10.64 12.35 11.94
N LEU A 59 9.72 13.32 11.99
CA LEU A 59 9.18 13.82 13.25
C LEU A 59 8.47 12.70 14.04
N ALA A 60 7.62 11.90 13.39
CA ALA A 60 6.95 10.78 14.03
C ALA A 60 7.94 9.74 14.60
N TRP A 61 9.01 9.47 13.86
CA TRP A 61 10.09 8.62 14.34
C TRP A 61 10.83 9.25 15.53
N LEU A 62 11.18 10.53 15.47
CA LEU A 62 11.83 11.23 16.59
C LEU A 62 10.95 11.18 17.85
N LYS A 63 9.65 11.44 17.74
CA LYS A 63 8.71 11.30 18.87
C LYS A 63 8.75 9.91 19.48
N THR A 64 8.74 8.87 18.67
CA THR A 64 8.84 7.48 19.16
C THR A 64 10.20 7.22 19.83
N PHE A 65 11.28 7.71 19.24
CA PHE A 65 12.64 7.53 19.75
C PHE A 65 12.85 8.30 21.06
N CYS A 66 12.44 9.57 21.14
CA CYS A 66 12.55 10.39 22.33
C CYS A 66 11.69 9.86 23.47
N LYS A 67 10.48 9.39 23.18
CA LYS A 67 9.64 8.70 24.16
C LYS A 67 10.37 7.49 24.77
N TYR A 68 11.00 6.65 23.95
CA TYR A 68 11.80 5.52 24.41
C TYR A 68 12.95 5.96 25.31
N LEU A 69 13.65 7.06 24.99
CA LEU A 69 14.76 7.60 25.79
C LEU A 69 14.25 8.17 27.12
N LEU A 70 13.12 8.86 27.11
CA LEU A 70 12.47 9.44 28.28
C LEU A 70 12.04 8.36 29.26
N GLU A 71 11.34 7.31 28.78
CA GLU A 71 10.88 6.18 29.59
C GLU A 71 12.03 5.42 30.28
N ARG A 72 13.25 5.51 29.77
CA ARG A 72 14.46 4.90 30.34
C ARG A 72 15.34 5.87 31.13
N GLY A 73 14.90 7.12 31.30
CA GLY A 73 15.66 8.13 32.02
C GLY A 73 16.94 8.62 31.30
N TYR A 74 17.10 8.34 29.99
CA TYR A 74 18.25 8.82 29.20
C TYR A 74 18.15 10.28 28.82
N ILE A 75 16.96 10.86 28.88
CA ILE A 75 16.72 12.30 28.71
C ILE A 75 15.74 12.77 29.77
N PRO A 76 15.85 14.02 30.30
CA PRO A 76 14.98 14.53 31.35
C PRO A 76 13.61 14.99 30.81
N ASN A 77 13.51 15.44 29.57
CA ASN A 77 12.32 15.96 28.94
C ASN A 77 12.23 15.50 27.47
N ASP A 78 11.05 15.53 26.89
CA ASP A 78 10.84 15.21 25.48
C ASP A 78 11.26 16.41 24.59
N PRO A 79 12.36 16.35 23.83
CA PRO A 79 12.80 17.45 22.96
C PRO A 79 11.90 17.62 21.74
N THR A 80 10.95 16.74 21.49
CA THR A 80 9.98 16.86 20.38
C THR A 80 8.68 17.55 20.79
N GLU A 81 8.57 17.98 22.04
CA GLU A 81 7.40 18.71 22.54
C GLU A 81 7.20 20.02 21.75
N GLY A 82 5.97 20.36 21.47
CA GLY A 82 5.60 21.52 20.66
C GLY A 82 5.69 21.30 19.13
N TYR A 83 6.41 20.28 18.64
CA TYR A 83 6.42 20.00 17.21
C TYR A 83 5.19 19.23 16.76
N SER A 84 4.54 19.72 15.69
CA SER A 84 3.41 19.09 15.03
C SER A 84 3.72 18.71 13.58
N CYS A 85 2.94 17.78 13.04
CA CYS A 85 2.98 17.48 11.63
C CYS A 85 2.48 18.66 10.81
N VAL A 86 3.26 19.10 9.83
CA VAL A 86 2.83 20.13 8.89
C VAL A 86 1.83 19.52 7.93
N GLN A 87 0.60 20.02 7.95
CA GLN A 87 -0.43 19.62 6.99
C GLN A 87 -0.36 20.51 5.75
N LYS A 88 -0.21 19.89 4.59
CA LYS A 88 -0.37 20.56 3.31
C LYS A 88 -1.82 20.42 2.89
N ARG A 89 -2.59 21.51 2.81
CA ARG A 89 -3.93 21.51 2.20
C ARG A 89 -3.79 21.03 0.74
N GLY A 90 -4.63 20.08 0.33
CA GLY A 90 -4.71 19.65 -1.07
C GLY A 90 -3.53 18.78 -1.55
N GLN A 91 -2.96 17.90 -0.73
CA GLN A 91 -2.01 16.92 -1.25
C GLN A 91 -2.71 16.02 -2.29
N LEU A 92 -2.37 16.22 -3.55
CA LEU A 92 -2.75 15.31 -4.63
C LEU A 92 -2.22 13.92 -4.32
N LYS A 93 -3.05 12.90 -4.46
CA LYS A 93 -2.60 11.50 -4.40
C LYS A 93 -1.48 11.32 -5.43
N ASN A 94 -0.42 10.62 -5.06
CA ASN A 94 0.69 10.28 -5.97
C ASN A 94 0.32 9.21 -7.03
N ARG A 95 -0.95 8.80 -7.05
CA ARG A 95 -1.52 7.79 -7.93
C ARG A 95 -2.93 8.18 -8.30
N ASP A 96 -3.29 7.92 -9.54
CA ASP A 96 -4.63 8.15 -10.04
C ASP A 96 -5.37 6.82 -10.20
N VAL A 97 -6.68 6.89 -10.18
CA VAL A 97 -7.59 5.82 -10.63
C VAL A 97 -7.39 5.64 -12.13
N ILE A 98 -7.29 4.38 -12.56
CA ILE A 98 -7.09 4.04 -13.98
C ILE A 98 -8.47 4.02 -14.65
N PRO A 99 -8.68 4.77 -15.75
CA PRO A 99 -9.94 4.75 -16.49
C PRO A 99 -10.25 3.38 -17.11
N ASP A 100 -11.52 3.11 -17.38
CA ASP A 100 -11.98 1.81 -17.83
C ASP A 100 -11.48 1.45 -19.24
N ASP A 101 -11.31 2.42 -20.13
CA ASP A 101 -10.70 2.24 -21.44
C ASP A 101 -9.24 1.78 -21.34
N VAL A 102 -8.47 2.41 -20.45
CA VAL A 102 -7.07 2.03 -20.17
C VAL A 102 -7.00 0.66 -19.48
N LEU A 103 -7.95 0.32 -18.59
CA LEU A 103 -8.03 -1.02 -18.00
C LEU A 103 -8.33 -2.09 -19.06
N LYS A 104 -9.16 -1.78 -20.04
CA LYS A 104 -9.46 -2.68 -21.15
C LYS A 104 -8.21 -2.91 -22.01
N GLU A 105 -7.52 -1.84 -22.41
CA GLU A 105 -6.27 -1.92 -23.16
C GLU A 105 -5.22 -2.73 -22.40
N LEU A 106 -5.09 -2.51 -21.11
CA LEU A 106 -4.19 -3.27 -20.20
C LEU A 106 -4.53 -4.76 -20.23
N LYS A 107 -5.80 -5.11 -20.09
CA LYS A 107 -6.26 -6.49 -20.12
C LYS A 107 -5.93 -7.15 -21.45
N ASP A 108 -6.32 -6.52 -22.57
CA ASP A 108 -6.14 -7.07 -23.91
C ASP A 108 -4.65 -7.28 -24.22
N TRP A 109 -3.80 -6.33 -23.82
CA TRP A 109 -2.35 -6.45 -23.98
C TRP A 109 -1.77 -7.60 -23.14
N LEU A 110 -2.18 -7.75 -21.87
CA LEU A 110 -1.68 -8.79 -20.97
C LEU A 110 -2.19 -10.19 -21.34
N GLU A 111 -3.39 -10.31 -21.91
CA GLU A 111 -3.88 -11.60 -22.44
C GLU A 111 -2.92 -12.20 -23.49
N ILE A 112 -2.27 -11.35 -24.27
CA ILE A 112 -1.33 -11.75 -25.32
C ILE A 112 0.10 -11.92 -24.74
N ASN A 113 0.53 -10.99 -23.87
CA ASN A 113 1.94 -10.87 -23.51
C ASN A 113 2.31 -11.58 -22.21
N ASN A 114 1.43 -11.60 -21.19
CA ASN A 114 1.66 -12.30 -19.93
C ASN A 114 0.37 -12.49 -19.11
N ARG A 115 -0.33 -13.59 -19.34
CA ARG A 115 -1.59 -13.93 -18.64
C ARG A 115 -1.38 -14.20 -17.15
N HIS A 116 -0.21 -14.69 -16.72
CA HIS A 116 0.07 -14.86 -15.30
C HIS A 116 0.25 -13.50 -14.59
N TYR A 117 0.83 -12.50 -15.28
CA TYR A 117 0.86 -11.16 -14.74
C TYR A 117 -0.52 -10.49 -14.76
N LEU A 118 -1.38 -10.81 -15.72
CA LEU A 118 -2.79 -10.40 -15.70
C LEU A 118 -3.50 -10.92 -14.44
N LEU A 119 -3.22 -12.17 -14.04
CA LEU A 119 -3.74 -12.72 -12.78
C LEU A 119 -3.26 -11.89 -11.57
N ALA A 120 -2.00 -11.45 -11.56
CA ALA A 120 -1.50 -10.55 -10.50
C ALA A 120 -2.26 -9.21 -10.49
N CYS A 121 -2.55 -8.65 -11.66
CA CYS A 121 -3.40 -7.45 -11.77
C CYS A 121 -4.81 -7.70 -11.23
N TYR A 122 -5.42 -8.83 -11.54
CA TYR A 122 -6.75 -9.20 -11.06
C TYR A 122 -6.79 -9.37 -9.54
N ILE A 123 -5.80 -10.04 -8.96
CA ILE A 123 -5.72 -10.23 -7.50
C ILE A 123 -5.58 -8.88 -6.79
N LEU A 124 -4.79 -7.96 -7.33
CA LEU A 124 -4.66 -6.62 -6.75
C LEU A 124 -5.94 -5.79 -6.91
N HIS A 125 -6.60 -5.89 -8.08
CA HIS A 125 -7.77 -5.06 -8.44
C HIS A 125 -9.07 -5.53 -7.76
N TYR A 126 -9.32 -6.85 -7.72
CA TYR A 126 -10.58 -7.42 -7.24
C TYR A 126 -10.53 -7.97 -5.80
N LEU A 127 -9.37 -8.52 -5.40
CA LEU A 127 -9.20 -9.07 -4.05
C LEU A 127 -8.45 -8.11 -3.13
N PHE A 128 -7.94 -7.00 -3.65
CA PHE A 128 -7.24 -5.95 -2.90
C PHE A 128 -6.03 -6.45 -2.11
N VAL A 129 -5.42 -7.57 -2.51
CA VAL A 129 -4.24 -8.15 -1.87
C VAL A 129 -3.02 -7.27 -2.16
N ARG A 130 -2.28 -6.88 -1.13
CA ARG A 130 -1.11 -6.01 -1.30
C ARG A 130 0.05 -6.75 -1.97
N PRO A 131 0.92 -6.08 -2.77
CA PRO A 131 2.03 -6.74 -3.47
C PRO A 131 2.94 -7.58 -2.57
N LYS A 132 3.20 -7.12 -1.32
CA LYS A 132 3.94 -7.91 -0.35
C LYS A 132 3.20 -9.20 0.01
N GLU A 133 1.90 -9.13 0.28
CA GLU A 133 1.06 -10.28 0.59
C GLU A 133 0.98 -11.23 -0.62
N MET A 134 0.81 -10.65 -1.84
CA MET A 134 0.79 -11.43 -3.09
C MET A 134 2.05 -12.29 -3.25
N SER A 135 3.20 -11.79 -2.83
CA SER A 135 4.46 -12.55 -2.94
C SER A 135 4.50 -13.81 -2.06
N TYR A 136 3.62 -13.93 -1.07
CA TYR A 136 3.53 -15.10 -0.18
C TYR A 136 2.37 -16.04 -0.51
N LEU A 137 1.48 -15.66 -1.44
CA LEU A 137 0.35 -16.52 -1.82
C LEU A 137 0.82 -17.86 -2.37
N LYS A 138 0.16 -18.91 -1.93
CA LYS A 138 0.35 -20.27 -2.43
C LYS A 138 -0.88 -20.75 -3.18
N VAL A 139 -0.70 -21.71 -4.06
CA VAL A 139 -1.80 -22.35 -4.79
C VAL A 139 -2.85 -22.90 -3.83
N GLY A 140 -2.42 -23.53 -2.73
CA GLY A 140 -3.30 -24.09 -1.70
C GLY A 140 -4.09 -23.09 -0.86
N ASP A 141 -3.79 -21.79 -0.95
CA ASP A 141 -4.54 -20.76 -0.23
C ASP A 141 -5.91 -20.45 -0.88
N PHE A 142 -6.15 -20.98 -2.09
CA PHE A 142 -7.36 -20.75 -2.86
C PHE A 142 -8.32 -21.94 -2.79
N SER A 143 -9.58 -21.67 -2.52
CA SER A 143 -10.66 -22.67 -2.52
C SER A 143 -11.59 -22.45 -3.72
N ILE A 144 -11.54 -23.37 -4.70
CA ILE A 144 -12.45 -23.37 -5.86
C ILE A 144 -13.90 -23.48 -5.39
N LYS A 145 -14.17 -24.46 -4.54
CA LYS A 145 -15.53 -24.76 -4.06
C LYS A 145 -16.17 -23.60 -3.31
N LYS A 146 -15.39 -22.92 -2.46
CA LYS A 146 -15.88 -21.79 -1.65
C LYS A 146 -15.72 -20.44 -2.37
N LYS A 147 -15.02 -20.39 -3.49
CA LYS A 147 -14.63 -19.16 -4.19
C LYS A 147 -13.96 -18.15 -3.26
N THR A 148 -12.99 -18.62 -2.48
CA THR A 148 -12.31 -17.80 -1.47
C THR A 148 -10.80 -17.93 -1.55
N LEU A 149 -10.11 -16.87 -1.13
CA LEU A 149 -8.69 -16.83 -0.85
C LEU A 149 -8.48 -16.68 0.66
N PHE A 150 -7.70 -17.56 1.27
CA PHE A 150 -7.25 -17.42 2.65
C PHE A 150 -5.90 -16.70 2.71
N LEU A 151 -5.82 -15.66 3.52
CA LEU A 151 -4.58 -14.92 3.77
C LEU A 151 -4.08 -15.21 5.19
N HIS A 152 -2.89 -15.76 5.29
CA HIS A 152 -2.26 -16.03 6.57
C HIS A 152 -1.78 -14.74 7.26
N GLY A 153 -2.16 -14.53 8.50
CA GLY A 153 -1.85 -13.33 9.29
C GLY A 153 -0.36 -13.00 9.37
N ASN A 154 0.51 -14.01 9.42
CA ASN A 154 1.96 -13.83 9.42
C ASN A 154 2.48 -13.06 8.20
N ASN A 155 1.78 -13.13 7.08
CA ASN A 155 2.14 -12.48 5.82
C ASN A 155 1.41 -11.14 5.61
N THR A 156 0.46 -10.79 6.51
CA THR A 156 -0.33 -9.56 6.40
C THR A 156 0.27 -8.43 7.24
N LYS A 157 -0.04 -7.19 6.85
CA LYS A 157 0.42 -6.00 7.58
C LYS A 157 -0.13 -5.94 9.01
N ASN A 158 -1.35 -6.42 9.23
CA ASN A 158 -2.06 -6.31 10.50
C ASN A 158 -1.94 -7.59 11.34
N HIS A 159 -1.21 -8.60 10.88
CA HIS A 159 -1.02 -9.91 11.51
C HIS A 159 -2.32 -10.68 11.82
N ASN A 160 -3.39 -10.38 11.10
CA ASN A 160 -4.66 -11.09 11.20
C ASN A 160 -4.88 -11.95 9.96
N ASP A 161 -5.38 -13.17 10.18
CA ASP A 161 -5.91 -14.00 9.11
C ASP A 161 -7.09 -13.31 8.43
N ALA A 162 -7.27 -13.55 7.14
CA ALA A 162 -8.39 -13.00 6.39
C ALA A 162 -8.88 -13.98 5.32
N LEU A 163 -10.19 -14.04 5.16
CA LEU A 163 -10.84 -14.75 4.08
C LEU A 163 -11.41 -13.73 3.09
N LEU A 164 -10.98 -13.79 1.84
CA LEU A 164 -11.42 -12.89 0.79
C LEU A 164 -12.32 -13.61 -0.20
N THR A 165 -13.36 -12.92 -0.66
CA THR A 165 -14.22 -13.42 -1.73
C THR A 165 -13.52 -13.27 -3.07
N MET A 166 -13.54 -14.33 -3.87
CA MET A 166 -12.94 -14.38 -5.20
C MET A 166 -14.04 -14.34 -6.27
N PRO A 167 -14.12 -13.27 -7.07
CA PRO A 167 -15.07 -13.17 -8.18
C PRO A 167 -14.87 -14.27 -9.24
N ASP A 168 -15.93 -14.67 -9.91
CA ASP A 168 -15.92 -15.79 -10.86
C ASP A 168 -14.94 -15.60 -12.01
N HIS A 169 -14.76 -14.40 -12.51
CA HIS A 169 -13.83 -14.13 -13.60
C HIS A 169 -12.35 -14.26 -13.16
N VAL A 170 -12.04 -14.05 -11.88
CA VAL A 170 -10.69 -14.32 -11.33
C VAL A 170 -10.48 -15.82 -11.25
N LEU A 171 -11.46 -16.55 -10.72
CA LEU A 171 -11.41 -18.02 -10.66
C LEU A 171 -11.29 -18.62 -12.05
N LYS A 172 -12.07 -18.13 -13.03
CA LYS A 172 -11.99 -18.57 -14.42
C LYS A 172 -10.58 -18.41 -14.98
N LEU A 173 -9.97 -17.24 -14.82
CA LEU A 173 -8.60 -17.02 -15.28
C LEU A 173 -7.60 -17.98 -14.61
N MET A 174 -7.77 -18.29 -13.31
CA MET A 174 -6.92 -19.26 -12.62
C MET A 174 -7.08 -20.69 -13.18
N ILE A 175 -8.30 -21.08 -13.53
CA ILE A 175 -8.58 -22.38 -14.18
C ILE A 175 -7.98 -22.41 -15.59
N ASP A 176 -8.20 -21.38 -16.38
CA ASP A 176 -7.67 -21.26 -17.74
C ASP A 176 -6.12 -21.26 -17.79
N LEU A 177 -5.48 -20.86 -16.69
CA LEU A 177 -4.02 -20.88 -16.51
C LEU A 177 -3.50 -22.16 -15.86
N HIS A 178 -4.36 -23.16 -15.62
CA HIS A 178 -3.99 -24.41 -14.98
C HIS A 178 -3.29 -24.23 -13.62
N ILE A 179 -3.67 -23.19 -12.86
CA ILE A 179 -3.03 -22.87 -11.57
C ILE A 179 -3.17 -24.06 -10.60
N PHE A 180 -4.34 -24.67 -10.56
CA PHE A 180 -4.69 -25.73 -9.60
C PHE A 180 -4.07 -27.11 -9.95
N ASP A 181 -3.43 -27.26 -11.12
CA ASP A 181 -2.69 -28.44 -11.48
C ASP A 181 -1.29 -28.47 -10.80
N ASN A 182 -0.90 -27.36 -10.17
CA ASN A 182 0.35 -27.25 -9.45
C ASN A 182 0.21 -27.68 -7.99
N PRO A 183 1.31 -28.12 -7.33
CA PRO A 183 1.32 -28.45 -5.92
C PRO A 183 0.82 -27.30 -5.05
N GLY A 184 -0.02 -27.60 -4.05
CA GLY A 184 -0.60 -26.58 -3.17
C GLY A 184 0.41 -25.75 -2.36
N ASN A 185 1.62 -26.28 -2.15
CA ASN A 185 2.71 -25.58 -1.46
C ASN A 185 3.54 -24.65 -2.37
N TYR A 186 3.33 -24.67 -3.69
CA TYR A 186 3.96 -23.75 -4.61
C TYR A 186 3.44 -22.32 -4.40
N TYR A 187 4.34 -21.35 -4.53
CA TYR A 187 3.94 -19.95 -4.59
C TYR A 187 3.14 -19.71 -5.87
N LEU A 188 2.08 -18.91 -5.77
CA LEU A 188 1.25 -18.54 -6.92
C LEU A 188 2.05 -17.76 -7.95
N PHE A 189 3.02 -16.96 -7.49
CA PHE A 189 3.88 -16.14 -8.33
C PHE A 189 5.36 -16.47 -8.10
N SER A 190 5.95 -17.18 -9.07
CA SER A 190 7.34 -17.52 -9.16
C SER A 190 7.96 -16.95 -10.44
N ASP A 191 8.84 -17.68 -11.11
CA ASP A 191 9.42 -17.19 -12.37
C ASP A 191 8.35 -17.00 -13.45
N GLY A 192 8.53 -15.97 -14.29
CA GLY A 192 7.50 -15.60 -15.29
C GLY A 192 6.14 -15.17 -14.71
N PHE A 193 5.99 -15.05 -13.38
CA PHE A 193 4.76 -14.92 -12.61
C PHE A 193 3.87 -16.19 -12.62
N ALA A 194 4.36 -17.30 -13.13
CA ALA A 194 3.69 -18.60 -13.05
C ALA A 194 3.89 -19.26 -11.68
N PRO A 195 3.06 -20.25 -11.29
CA PRO A 195 3.28 -20.99 -10.05
C PRO A 195 4.64 -21.69 -10.01
N GLY A 196 5.26 -21.74 -8.82
CA GLY A 196 6.54 -22.41 -8.66
C GLY A 196 7.04 -22.46 -7.21
N PRO A 197 8.15 -23.19 -6.97
CA PRO A 197 8.69 -23.42 -5.64
C PRO A 197 9.30 -22.16 -5.01
N GLU A 198 9.74 -21.20 -5.81
CA GLU A 198 10.42 -20.00 -5.33
C GLU A 198 9.53 -18.78 -5.36
N ARG A 199 9.59 -17.99 -4.30
CA ARG A 199 8.78 -16.81 -4.12
C ARG A 199 9.27 -15.64 -4.98
N LYS A 200 8.38 -15.02 -5.75
CA LYS A 200 8.65 -13.75 -6.41
C LYS A 200 8.70 -12.61 -5.37
N SER A 201 9.65 -11.69 -5.51
CA SER A 201 9.73 -10.54 -4.61
C SER A 201 8.59 -9.55 -4.86
N GLU A 202 8.18 -8.79 -3.81
CA GLU A 202 7.16 -7.74 -3.97
C GLU A 202 7.56 -6.65 -4.98
N LYS A 203 8.86 -6.40 -5.11
CA LYS A 203 9.42 -5.44 -6.07
C LYS A 203 9.15 -5.85 -7.51
N ALA A 204 9.19 -7.14 -7.81
CA ALA A 204 9.05 -7.66 -9.16
C ALA A 204 7.72 -7.26 -9.82
N PHE A 205 6.62 -7.20 -9.04
CA PHE A 205 5.32 -6.76 -9.56
C PHE A 205 5.37 -5.31 -10.05
N ARG A 206 5.96 -4.42 -9.24
CA ARG A 206 6.11 -3.01 -9.59
C ARG A 206 7.09 -2.80 -10.73
N ASP A 207 8.19 -3.55 -10.73
CA ASP A 207 9.25 -3.40 -11.72
C ASP A 207 8.77 -3.89 -13.10
N TYR A 208 8.00 -5.01 -13.16
CA TYR A 208 7.35 -5.45 -14.40
C TYR A 208 6.34 -4.42 -14.93
N TRP A 209 5.52 -3.85 -14.04
CA TRP A 209 4.61 -2.76 -14.39
C TRP A 209 5.35 -1.58 -15.00
N HIS A 210 6.43 -1.14 -14.35
CA HIS A 210 7.18 0.05 -14.77
C HIS A 210 7.92 -0.16 -16.09
N HIS A 211 8.59 -1.29 -16.24
CA HIS A 211 9.49 -1.51 -17.37
C HIS A 211 8.80 -2.10 -18.61
N TYR A 212 7.73 -2.85 -18.42
CA TYR A 212 7.02 -3.51 -19.50
C TYR A 212 5.64 -2.91 -19.75
N VAL A 213 4.73 -2.96 -18.76
CA VAL A 213 3.33 -2.54 -18.97
C VAL A 213 3.23 -1.06 -19.31
N ARG A 214 3.69 -0.19 -18.44
CA ARG A 214 3.60 1.27 -18.67
C ARG A 214 4.30 1.72 -19.94
N LYS A 215 5.46 1.14 -20.23
CA LYS A 215 6.26 1.52 -21.37
C LYS A 215 5.58 1.16 -22.68
N ASN A 216 5.04 -0.08 -22.80
CA ASN A 216 4.39 -0.54 -24.01
C ASN A 216 3.03 0.15 -24.22
N LEU A 217 2.24 0.36 -23.17
CA LEU A 217 0.95 1.04 -23.23
C LEU A 217 1.05 2.57 -23.10
N LYS A 218 2.26 3.14 -23.08
CA LYS A 218 2.51 4.59 -22.97
C LYS A 218 1.72 5.27 -21.84
N MET A 219 1.50 4.54 -20.74
CA MET A 219 0.72 5.05 -19.62
C MET A 219 1.47 6.15 -18.86
N THR A 220 0.73 7.10 -18.31
CA THR A 220 1.25 8.14 -17.41
C THR A 220 1.97 7.54 -16.19
N ASP A 221 2.92 8.27 -15.62
CA ASP A 221 3.66 7.86 -14.41
C ASP A 221 2.77 7.84 -13.14
N ARG A 222 1.58 8.41 -13.22
CA ARG A 222 0.58 8.38 -12.16
C ARG A 222 -0.17 7.06 -12.09
N TYR A 223 -0.23 6.26 -13.17
CA TYR A 223 -0.78 4.91 -13.19
C TYR A 223 0.28 3.91 -12.74
N LYS A 224 0.32 3.63 -11.44
CA LYS A 224 1.24 2.68 -10.81
C LYS A 224 0.56 1.32 -10.64
N PHE A 225 1.32 0.26 -10.49
CA PHE A 225 0.75 -1.07 -10.22
C PHE A 225 -0.29 -1.02 -9.08
N TYR A 226 0.02 -0.33 -7.99
CA TYR A 226 -0.90 -0.18 -6.86
C TYR A 226 -2.16 0.67 -7.18
N SER A 227 -2.17 1.42 -8.29
CA SER A 227 -3.38 2.12 -8.77
C SER A 227 -4.52 1.15 -9.07
N LEU A 228 -4.21 -0.10 -9.46
CA LEU A 228 -5.22 -1.15 -9.67
C LEU A 228 -6.08 -1.39 -8.42
N LYS A 229 -5.48 -1.41 -7.23
CA LYS A 229 -6.24 -1.53 -5.98
C LYS A 229 -7.13 -0.31 -5.74
N ASP A 230 -6.57 0.88 -5.90
CA ASP A 230 -7.30 2.13 -5.72
C ASP A 230 -8.49 2.19 -6.70
N THR A 231 -8.27 1.78 -7.97
CA THR A 231 -9.31 1.68 -9.02
C THR A 231 -10.38 0.66 -8.67
N GLY A 232 -9.99 -0.55 -8.27
CA GLY A 232 -10.94 -1.61 -7.92
C GLY A 232 -11.86 -1.21 -6.77
N ILE A 233 -11.33 -0.59 -5.70
CA ILE A 233 -12.13 -0.06 -4.59
C ILE A 233 -13.09 1.01 -5.09
N THR A 234 -12.61 1.97 -5.89
CA THR A 234 -13.45 3.05 -6.45
C THR A 234 -14.55 2.50 -7.33
N ASN A 235 -14.24 1.52 -8.20
CA ASN A 235 -15.23 0.93 -9.11
C ASN A 235 -16.30 0.12 -8.37
N MET A 236 -15.93 -0.61 -7.29
CA MET A 236 -16.92 -1.29 -6.45
C MET A 236 -17.88 -0.30 -5.76
N LEU A 237 -17.36 0.82 -5.25
CA LEU A 237 -18.19 1.87 -4.64
C LEU A 237 -19.08 2.56 -5.69
N ARG A 238 -18.59 2.80 -6.90
CA ARG A 238 -19.39 3.33 -8.02
C ARG A 238 -20.50 2.36 -8.46
N ALA A 239 -20.24 1.06 -8.35
CA ALA A 239 -21.23 0.02 -8.60
C ALA A 239 -22.23 -0.17 -7.43
N ASN A 240 -22.29 0.77 -6.48
CA ASN A 240 -23.15 0.74 -5.30
C ASN A 240 -22.94 -0.48 -4.37
N THR A 241 -21.73 -1.09 -4.39
CA THR A 241 -21.39 -2.08 -3.38
C THR A 241 -21.30 -1.39 -2.02
N ASP A 242 -21.92 -2.00 -1.02
CA ASP A 242 -21.92 -1.47 0.35
C ASP A 242 -20.48 -1.18 0.85
N ILE A 243 -20.28 -0.02 1.46
CA ILE A 243 -18.97 0.46 1.89
C ILE A 243 -18.33 -0.43 2.97
N LEU A 244 -19.14 -1.10 3.82
CA LEU A 244 -18.63 -2.02 4.83
C LEU A 244 -18.11 -3.30 4.16
N THR A 245 -18.84 -3.80 3.15
CA THR A 245 -18.40 -4.94 2.33
C THR A 245 -17.07 -4.64 1.63
N VAL A 246 -16.93 -3.45 1.03
CA VAL A 246 -15.67 -3.01 0.39
C VAL A 246 -14.55 -2.82 1.41
N ARG A 247 -14.85 -2.25 2.59
CA ARG A 247 -13.90 -2.11 3.71
C ARG A 247 -13.34 -3.48 4.12
N ASP A 248 -14.20 -4.45 4.31
CA ASP A 248 -13.82 -5.78 4.80
C ASP A 248 -13.03 -6.55 3.75
N GLN A 249 -13.45 -6.52 2.49
CA GLN A 249 -12.69 -7.09 1.38
C GLN A 249 -11.31 -6.42 1.22
N ALA A 250 -11.22 -5.10 1.38
CA ALA A 250 -9.96 -4.35 1.31
C ALA A 250 -9.10 -4.47 2.59
N ARG A 251 -9.68 -5.01 3.67
CA ARG A 251 -9.07 -5.15 5.01
C ARG A 251 -8.56 -3.81 5.52
N HIS A 252 -9.43 -2.79 5.43
CA HIS A 252 -9.17 -1.49 6.00
C HIS A 252 -9.55 -1.50 7.49
N SER A 253 -8.69 -0.94 8.34
CA SER A 253 -8.93 -0.88 9.79
C SER A 253 -10.03 0.12 10.20
N SER A 254 -10.45 0.97 9.29
CA SER A 254 -11.49 1.97 9.51
C SER A 254 -12.24 2.25 8.21
N ILE A 255 -13.54 2.56 8.33
CA ILE A 255 -14.37 3.03 7.22
C ILE A 255 -13.83 4.31 6.59
N LEU A 256 -13.21 5.19 7.38
CA LEU A 256 -12.61 6.44 6.90
C LEU A 256 -11.51 6.20 5.83
N ILE A 257 -10.83 5.06 5.89
CA ILE A 257 -9.85 4.69 4.87
C ILE A 257 -10.54 4.32 3.55
N THR A 258 -11.72 3.68 3.62
CA THR A 258 -12.52 3.33 2.45
C THR A 258 -13.22 4.56 1.87
N ASP A 259 -13.68 5.47 2.72
CA ASP A 259 -14.36 6.71 2.31
C ASP A 259 -13.48 7.62 1.42
N ILE A 260 -12.16 7.54 1.53
CA ILE A 260 -11.24 8.26 0.64
C ILE A 260 -11.47 7.91 -0.85
N TYR A 261 -12.03 6.73 -1.13
CA TYR A 261 -12.32 6.22 -2.47
C TYR A 261 -13.75 6.46 -2.91
N THR A 262 -14.62 6.95 -2.01
CA THR A 262 -16.00 7.28 -2.35
C THR A 262 -16.01 8.42 -3.37
N PRO A 263 -16.67 8.24 -4.51
CA PRO A 263 -16.82 9.29 -5.49
C PRO A 263 -17.53 10.50 -4.85
N LYS A 264 -16.92 11.67 -4.97
CA LYS A 264 -17.48 12.95 -4.45
C LYS A 264 -18.09 13.79 -5.55
N ASP A 265 -18.36 13.19 -6.69
CA ASP A 265 -18.93 13.87 -7.85
C ASP A 265 -20.43 14.06 -7.65
N ILE A 266 -20.78 15.19 -7.04
CA ILE A 266 -22.18 15.64 -6.88
C ILE A 266 -22.56 16.37 -8.17
N GLN A 267 -22.72 15.63 -9.27
CA GLN A 267 -23.16 16.22 -10.54
C GLN A 267 -24.61 15.90 -10.88
N GLU A 268 -25.17 14.86 -10.27
CA GLU A 268 -26.56 14.41 -10.53
C GLU A 268 -27.25 13.98 -9.24
N ALA A 269 -28.58 14.04 -9.24
CA ALA A 269 -29.39 13.54 -8.12
C ALA A 269 -29.15 12.03 -7.92
N ASN A 270 -28.95 11.62 -6.66
CA ASN A 270 -28.70 10.22 -6.34
C ASN A 270 -29.96 9.38 -6.57
N GLY A 271 -29.91 8.45 -7.52
CA GLY A 271 -31.05 7.60 -7.90
C GLY A 271 -31.59 6.74 -6.75
N LEU A 272 -30.75 6.34 -5.78
CA LEU A 272 -31.23 5.61 -4.59
C LEU A 272 -32.08 6.51 -3.70
N LEU A 273 -31.71 7.78 -3.55
CA LEU A 273 -32.47 8.75 -2.76
C LEU A 273 -33.75 9.17 -3.48
N LEU A 274 -33.72 9.31 -4.82
CA LEU A 274 -34.90 9.60 -5.61
C LEU A 274 -35.98 8.50 -5.50
N ASN A 275 -35.56 7.26 -5.37
CA ASN A 275 -36.44 6.08 -5.30
C ASN A 275 -36.71 5.63 -3.85
N TYR A 276 -36.15 6.31 -2.86
CA TYR A 276 -36.38 5.97 -1.46
C TYR A 276 -37.82 6.30 -1.05
N LYS A 277 -38.58 5.27 -0.76
CA LYS A 277 -39.96 5.35 -0.23
C LYS A 277 -39.90 5.05 1.26
N GLY A 278 -39.71 6.06 2.08
CA GLY A 278 -39.83 5.97 3.53
C GLY A 278 -41.27 5.83 3.97
N VAL A 279 -41.49 5.54 5.26
CA VAL A 279 -42.84 5.39 5.88
C VAL A 279 -43.38 6.72 6.41
N LEU A 280 -42.65 7.84 6.21
CA LEU A 280 -43.14 9.19 6.53
C LEU A 280 -43.78 9.83 5.32
#